data_4c0588810051a839ddf957c379bdff73
#
_entry.id   4c0588810051a839ddf957c379bdff73
#
_cell.length_a   1.000
_cell.length_b   1.000
_cell.length_c   1.000
_cell.angle_alpha   90.00
_cell.angle_beta   90.00
_cell.angle_gamma   90.00
#
_symmetry.space_group_name_H-M   'P 1'
#
loop_
_entity.id
_entity.type
_entity.pdbx_description
1 polymer ?
#
loop_
_entity_poly.entity_id
_entity_poly.type
_entity_poly.pdbx_seq_one_letter_code
_entity_poly.pdbx_strand_id
1 'polypeptide(L)'
;MQLPQALEPWSEWLGWFAPELLPGFADLLGRINPVLGPLRGRQQNGVPEPDGLGDLQRRGPYERLLSSEWLLAEEVPDEFLRRAAGGEHLFVAPQYRAHQANALIVVLFDAGPLQLGASRLVHVALLILLARRAREAGAQFRWGILQATPRLYELDSVAQIKRLLDQRVFACVSAAHWQAWSEWLGQQELAAGECWAVGQRLPIDANDPLCSHRVQVQRDLDGSALSFEVLGSGRARLQLPMPDNAAAMGLLRGEFDSVQAAPVRHDEAAPRVALTLPPVISSAGNYVALALLGQPGAVVIKLPTEQQKKKIEIRRHLWAAGRSPLSMAFLSRTFGAVLSNEQQLVFWKMSGLVNVPRPGIEQLKIPPGTASLLPTAWLRSRDAGRLYLLDTQGHLAFWTMRVYPLRADQELGKTHFLADRVLGMAKVEHETLVYVRNERGQLQAHTAGVNGGGFDRFVVGAAEGVSQVLIAAGFAWRHGFGACALLTVNNGSESWRLLTPASYPAPHEQISLAPGWRGLGLVRKDESCSMLLMGPDQQTFALYFEGRQEVLFSTSHPVVKSSFCPISGLLAVLTGARELLVYSVRQRKMRLQLFCNLAPEKDAAHA
;
A
#
# COMPACT_ATOMS: atom_id res chain seq x y z
N MET A 1 -0.92 1.11 11.56
CA MET A 1 0.08 1.88 12.36
C MET A 1 -0.68 2.60 13.46
N GLN A 2 -0.37 2.37 14.73
CA GLN A 2 -0.94 3.19 15.80
C GLN A 2 -0.16 4.51 15.84
N LEU A 3 -0.84 5.59 15.47
CA LEU A 3 -0.29 6.94 15.66
C LEU A 3 -0.16 7.22 17.16
N PRO A 4 0.84 8.02 17.61
CA PRO A 4 0.86 8.54 18.95
C PRO A 4 -0.46 9.23 19.29
N GLN A 5 -0.97 9.04 20.51
CA GLN A 5 -2.26 9.58 20.96
C GLN A 5 -2.43 11.08 20.66
N ALA A 6 -1.35 11.84 20.72
CA ALA A 6 -1.34 13.26 20.37
C ALA A 6 -1.65 13.55 18.88
N LEU A 7 -1.45 12.58 17.98
CA LEU A 7 -1.68 12.71 16.55
C LEU A 7 -2.97 12.05 16.07
N GLU A 8 -3.64 11.32 16.94
CA GLU A 8 -4.89 10.62 16.64
C GLU A 8 -5.96 11.54 16.02
N PRO A 9 -6.12 12.79 16.46
CA PRO A 9 -7.08 13.72 15.88
C PRO A 9 -6.87 14.04 14.39
N TRP A 10 -5.68 13.80 13.85
CA TRP A 10 -5.34 14.01 12.42
C TRP A 10 -5.11 12.71 11.67
N SER A 11 -5.47 11.56 12.25
CA SER A 11 -5.19 10.22 11.72
C SER A 11 -5.66 10.02 10.28
N GLU A 12 -6.78 10.61 9.91
CA GLU A 12 -7.33 10.51 8.55
C GLU A 12 -6.36 11.08 7.49
N TRP A 13 -5.79 12.24 7.74
CA TRP A 13 -4.86 12.88 6.81
C TRP A 13 -3.43 12.38 7.00
N LEU A 14 -3.03 12.11 8.24
CA LEU A 14 -1.68 11.60 8.54
C LEU A 14 -1.46 10.18 8.05
N GLY A 15 -2.53 9.40 7.88
CA GLY A 15 -2.46 8.09 7.21
C GLY A 15 -2.01 8.15 5.75
N TRP A 16 -2.02 9.34 5.16
CA TRP A 16 -1.51 9.56 3.79
C TRP A 16 0.01 9.72 3.72
N PHE A 17 0.69 9.88 4.86
CA PHE A 17 2.13 10.15 4.93
C PHE A 17 2.91 8.93 5.41
N ALA A 18 4.13 8.80 4.90
CA ALA A 18 5.07 7.80 5.36
C ALA A 18 5.41 8.00 6.86
N PRO A 19 5.55 6.91 7.64
CA PRO A 19 5.85 6.99 9.06
C PRO A 19 7.09 7.82 9.39
N GLU A 20 8.08 7.78 8.53
CA GLU A 20 9.36 8.48 8.69
C GLU A 20 9.21 10.02 8.59
N LEU A 21 8.16 10.48 7.91
CA LEU A 21 7.87 11.90 7.70
C LEU A 21 7.02 12.51 8.82
N LEU A 22 6.33 11.66 9.57
CA LEU A 22 5.37 12.09 10.58
C LEU A 22 5.98 12.91 11.75
N PRO A 23 7.16 12.59 12.31
CA PRO A 23 7.67 13.30 13.47
C PRO A 23 7.89 14.79 13.21
N GLY A 24 8.53 15.16 12.11
CA GLY A 24 8.76 16.56 11.74
C GLY A 24 7.48 17.32 11.40
N PHE A 25 6.54 16.62 10.75
CA PHE A 25 5.26 17.21 10.39
C PHE A 25 4.31 17.36 11.59
N ALA A 26 4.36 16.41 12.53
CA ALA A 26 3.61 16.45 13.77
C ALA A 26 3.97 17.67 14.65
N ASP A 27 5.26 18.02 14.70
CA ASP A 27 5.72 19.21 15.43
C ASP A 27 5.13 20.48 14.82
N LEU A 28 5.08 20.59 13.49
CA LEU A 28 4.43 21.74 12.82
C LEU A 28 2.93 21.81 13.14
N LEU A 29 2.20 20.69 13.05
CA LEU A 29 0.78 20.62 13.37
C LEU A 29 0.50 20.99 14.83
N GLY A 30 1.28 20.42 15.75
CA GLY A 30 1.13 20.66 17.20
C GLY A 30 1.37 22.12 17.59
N ARG A 31 2.33 22.80 16.95
CA ARG A 31 2.63 24.22 17.22
C ARG A 31 1.64 25.18 16.58
N ILE A 32 1.17 24.89 15.35
CA ILE A 32 0.25 25.78 14.63
C ILE A 32 -1.19 25.67 15.16
N ASN A 33 -1.64 24.47 15.53
CA ASN A 33 -3.03 24.22 15.93
C ASN A 33 -3.57 25.17 17.03
N PRO A 34 -2.86 25.43 18.16
CA PRO A 34 -3.36 26.33 19.20
C PRO A 34 -3.54 27.78 18.73
N VAL A 35 -2.79 28.21 17.73
CA VAL A 35 -2.78 29.58 17.21
C VAL A 35 -3.99 29.88 16.32
N LEU A 36 -4.56 28.83 15.68
CA LEU A 36 -5.70 29.01 14.78
C LEU A 36 -7.02 29.29 15.53
N GLY A 37 -7.13 28.87 16.79
CA GLY A 37 -8.33 29.04 17.59
C GLY A 37 -9.57 28.27 17.09
N PRO A 38 -10.69 28.32 17.79
CA PRO A 38 -11.93 27.71 17.36
C PRO A 38 -12.56 28.45 16.17
N LEU A 39 -13.37 27.75 15.37
CA LEU A 39 -14.15 28.37 14.31
C LEU A 39 -15.17 29.33 14.92
N ARG A 40 -15.04 30.63 14.65
CA ARG A 40 -16.03 31.62 15.05
C ARG A 40 -16.99 31.78 13.87
N GLY A 41 -18.17 31.14 13.96
CA GLY A 41 -19.23 31.38 13.00
C GLY A 41 -19.54 32.88 12.92
N ARG A 42 -19.48 33.46 11.71
CA ARG A 42 -19.95 34.83 11.49
C ARG A 42 -21.44 34.84 11.83
N GLN A 43 -21.86 35.59 12.85
CA GLN A 43 -23.26 35.86 13.11
C GLN A 43 -23.82 36.61 11.88
N GLN A 44 -24.36 35.87 10.93
CA GLN A 44 -25.29 36.53 9.99
C GLN A 44 -26.54 36.92 10.77
N ASN A 45 -27.06 38.12 10.50
CA ASN A 45 -28.22 38.77 11.11
C ASN A 45 -29.54 37.97 10.94
N GLY A 46 -29.53 36.70 11.24
CA GLY A 46 -30.73 35.89 11.44
C GLY A 46 -31.10 35.92 12.92
N VAL A 47 -32.35 36.11 13.24
CA VAL A 47 -32.87 35.97 14.61
C VAL A 47 -32.50 34.54 15.07
N PRO A 48 -31.70 34.43 16.15
CA PRO A 48 -31.29 33.11 16.64
C PRO A 48 -32.54 32.34 17.09
N GLU A 49 -32.76 31.15 16.57
CA GLU A 49 -33.83 30.29 17.09
C GLU A 49 -33.41 29.68 18.42
N PRO A 50 -34.25 29.79 19.46
CA PRO A 50 -33.97 29.18 20.75
C PRO A 50 -34.07 27.66 20.65
N ASP A 51 -32.97 26.94 20.93
CA ASP A 51 -32.85 25.46 20.84
C ASP A 51 -33.00 24.76 22.21
N GLY A 52 -33.45 25.45 23.21
CA GLY A 52 -33.66 24.88 24.52
C GLY A 52 -33.25 25.81 25.69
N LEU A 53 -33.24 25.22 26.87
CA LEU A 53 -32.92 25.89 28.11
C LEU A 53 -31.47 25.57 28.47
N GLY A 54 -30.64 26.60 28.59
CA GLY A 54 -29.20 26.54 28.91
C GLY A 54 -28.86 26.76 30.35
N ASP A 55 -27.71 27.39 30.57
CA ASP A 55 -27.17 27.71 31.90
C ASP A 55 -28.04 28.68 32.70
N LEU A 56 -27.88 28.70 34.03
CA LEU A 56 -28.54 29.62 34.94
C LEU A 56 -27.85 30.98 34.94
N GLN A 57 -28.65 32.04 34.83
CA GLN A 57 -28.16 33.43 34.90
C GLN A 57 -28.94 34.23 35.93
N ARG A 58 -28.32 35.28 36.49
CA ARG A 58 -28.95 36.14 37.51
C ARG A 58 -29.75 37.32 36.95
N ARG A 59 -29.89 37.42 35.64
CA ARG A 59 -30.67 38.48 34.97
C ARG A 59 -31.39 37.91 33.78
N GLY A 60 -32.67 38.23 33.63
CA GLY A 60 -33.49 37.76 32.52
C GLY A 60 -34.93 38.27 32.61
N PRO A 61 -35.74 38.05 31.56
CA PRO A 61 -37.16 38.33 31.63
C PRO A 61 -37.84 37.33 32.58
N TYR A 62 -38.84 37.75 33.30
CA TYR A 62 -39.55 36.94 34.29
C TYR A 62 -40.24 35.69 33.67
N GLU A 63 -40.53 35.70 32.38
CA GLU A 63 -41.00 34.53 31.62
C GLU A 63 -40.01 33.34 31.66
N ARG A 64 -38.75 33.59 31.98
CA ARG A 64 -37.70 32.58 32.07
C ARG A 64 -37.18 32.42 33.49
N LEU A 65 -37.93 32.88 34.47
CA LEU A 65 -37.63 32.67 35.88
C LEU A 65 -37.73 31.16 36.18
N LEU A 66 -36.85 30.61 36.96
CA LEU A 66 -36.87 29.21 37.36
C LEU A 66 -38.19 28.86 38.05
N SER A 67 -38.76 27.70 37.80
CA SER A 67 -39.97 27.25 38.44
C SER A 67 -39.88 27.20 39.97
N SER A 68 -38.67 26.95 40.50
CA SER A 68 -38.37 27.01 41.93
C SER A 68 -38.49 28.42 42.52
N GLU A 69 -38.22 29.46 41.76
CA GLU A 69 -38.38 30.84 42.19
C GLU A 69 -39.85 31.26 42.19
N TRP A 70 -40.66 30.73 41.25
CA TRP A 70 -42.11 30.89 41.26
C TRP A 70 -42.77 30.19 42.44
N LEU A 71 -42.30 28.99 42.80
CA LEU A 71 -42.75 28.28 44.01
C LEU A 71 -42.43 29.10 45.28
N LEU A 72 -41.28 29.74 45.31
CA LEU A 72 -40.89 30.65 46.40
C LEU A 72 -41.81 31.88 46.46
N ALA A 73 -42.28 32.38 45.32
CA ALA A 73 -43.24 33.48 45.25
C ALA A 73 -44.61 33.11 45.86
N GLU A 74 -45.02 31.85 45.74
CA GLU A 74 -46.28 31.34 46.30
C GLU A 74 -46.16 31.03 47.78
N GLU A 75 -45.08 30.39 48.21
CA GLU A 75 -44.92 29.89 49.58
C GLU A 75 -44.35 30.95 50.53
N VAL A 76 -43.43 31.82 50.07
CA VAL A 76 -42.72 32.84 50.89
C VAL A 76 -42.56 34.11 50.08
N PRO A 77 -43.63 34.92 49.88
CA PRO A 77 -43.60 36.14 49.06
C PRO A 77 -42.58 37.21 49.48
N ASP A 78 -42.34 37.35 50.74
CA ASP A 78 -41.40 38.33 51.26
C ASP A 78 -39.93 37.98 50.87
N GLU A 79 -39.57 36.71 50.88
CA GLU A 79 -38.25 36.27 50.47
C GLU A 79 -38.10 36.36 48.93
N PHE A 80 -39.15 36.11 48.18
CA PHE A 80 -39.15 36.35 46.73
C PHE A 80 -38.86 37.83 46.41
N LEU A 81 -39.55 38.73 47.08
CA LEU A 81 -39.32 40.18 46.92
C LEU A 81 -37.91 40.60 47.35
N ARG A 82 -37.39 40.04 48.47
CA ARG A 82 -36.02 40.28 48.90
C ARG A 82 -35.01 39.89 47.86
N ARG A 83 -35.16 38.68 47.27
CA ARG A 83 -34.30 38.17 46.20
C ARG A 83 -34.42 39.00 44.94
N ALA A 84 -35.62 39.46 44.60
CA ALA A 84 -35.83 40.33 43.45
C ALA A 84 -35.04 41.64 43.61
N ALA A 85 -35.15 42.26 44.78
CA ALA A 85 -34.43 43.48 45.11
C ALA A 85 -32.90 43.31 45.17
N GLY A 86 -32.44 42.15 45.64
CA GLY A 86 -31.03 41.80 45.70
C GLY A 86 -30.43 41.28 44.38
N GLY A 87 -31.25 41.09 43.35
CA GLY A 87 -30.81 40.53 42.07
C GLY A 87 -30.32 39.07 42.17
N GLU A 88 -30.93 38.31 43.10
CA GLU A 88 -30.55 36.92 43.39
C GLU A 88 -31.40 35.90 42.65
N HIS A 89 -32.44 36.32 41.91
CA HIS A 89 -33.28 35.43 41.12
C HIS A 89 -32.48 34.71 40.05
N LEU A 90 -32.81 33.46 39.84
CA LEU A 90 -32.21 32.62 38.82
C LEU A 90 -33.14 32.48 37.60
N PHE A 91 -32.61 32.82 36.47
CA PHE A 91 -33.26 32.76 35.18
C PHE A 91 -32.58 31.71 34.31
N VAL A 92 -33.34 31.04 33.48
CA VAL A 92 -32.79 30.10 32.48
C VAL A 92 -32.34 30.88 31.24
N ALA A 93 -31.07 30.79 30.91
CA ALA A 93 -30.54 31.35 29.68
C ALA A 93 -31.03 30.55 28.47
N PRO A 94 -31.52 31.20 27.41
CA PRO A 94 -31.83 30.48 26.18
C PRO A 94 -30.53 29.99 25.55
N GLN A 95 -30.47 28.69 25.24
CA GLN A 95 -29.49 28.18 24.29
C GLN A 95 -29.99 28.51 22.87
N TYR A 96 -29.17 29.23 22.14
CA TYR A 96 -29.45 29.52 20.74
C TYR A 96 -28.66 28.56 19.89
N ARG A 97 -29.36 27.81 19.06
CA ARG A 97 -28.73 27.10 17.95
C ARG A 97 -28.32 28.17 16.95
N ALA A 98 -27.03 28.37 16.77
CA ALA A 98 -26.57 29.03 15.57
C ALA A 98 -27.05 28.16 14.39
N HIS A 99 -27.92 28.71 13.53
CA HIS A 99 -28.21 28.04 12.26
C HIS A 99 -26.87 27.75 11.62
N GLN A 100 -26.53 26.47 11.52
CA GLN A 100 -25.43 25.97 10.70
C GLN A 100 -25.88 26.11 9.23
N ALA A 101 -26.08 27.35 8.78
CA ALA A 101 -26.09 27.62 7.36
C ALA A 101 -24.71 27.20 6.85
N ASN A 102 -24.67 26.31 5.86
CA ASN A 102 -23.52 25.77 5.16
C ASN A 102 -22.28 26.68 5.24
N ALA A 103 -21.63 26.70 6.40
CA ALA A 103 -20.46 27.54 6.61
C ALA A 103 -19.36 27.00 5.71
N LEU A 104 -18.86 27.83 4.79
CA LEU A 104 -17.78 27.49 3.90
C LEU A 104 -16.49 28.13 4.40
N ILE A 105 -15.43 27.34 4.60
CA ILE A 105 -14.06 27.81 4.83
C ILE A 105 -13.31 27.78 3.50
N VAL A 106 -12.83 28.93 3.06
CA VAL A 106 -11.98 29.05 1.87
C VAL A 106 -10.56 29.39 2.27
N VAL A 107 -9.58 28.70 1.72
CA VAL A 107 -8.15 28.95 1.94
C VAL A 107 -7.44 29.19 0.61
N LEU A 108 -6.80 30.32 0.46
CA LEU A 108 -6.09 30.73 -0.75
C LEU A 108 -4.58 30.78 -0.47
N PHE A 109 -3.80 29.98 -1.17
CA PHE A 109 -2.36 29.85 -0.99
C PHE A 109 -1.57 30.62 -2.02
N ASP A 110 -0.54 31.32 -1.59
CA ASP A 110 0.48 31.90 -2.44
C ASP A 110 1.40 30.79 -3.00
N ALA A 111 1.47 30.67 -4.33
CA ALA A 111 2.32 29.72 -5.06
C ALA A 111 3.62 30.36 -5.59
N GLY A 112 3.88 31.63 -5.23
CA GLY A 112 5.01 32.41 -5.72
C GLY A 112 6.38 32.01 -5.16
N PRO A 113 7.45 32.65 -5.66
CA PRO A 113 8.83 32.26 -5.35
C PRO A 113 9.20 32.42 -3.88
N LEU A 114 8.57 33.33 -3.16
CA LEU A 114 8.82 33.57 -1.73
C LEU A 114 8.26 32.45 -0.83
N GLN A 115 7.39 31.59 -1.35
CA GLN A 115 6.76 30.49 -0.63
C GLN A 115 7.32 29.12 -1.01
N LEU A 116 8.39 29.06 -1.80
CA LEU A 116 9.05 27.79 -2.17
C LEU A 116 9.86 27.21 -0.99
N GLY A 117 10.02 25.91 -1.00
CA GLY A 117 10.78 25.17 0.03
C GLY A 117 9.99 24.95 1.32
N ALA A 118 10.61 25.17 2.49
CA ALA A 118 10.04 24.85 3.80
C ALA A 118 8.70 25.54 4.09
N SER A 119 8.46 26.74 3.55
CA SER A 119 7.15 27.42 3.67
C SER A 119 6.00 26.60 3.13
N ARG A 120 6.25 25.76 2.10
CA ARG A 120 5.22 24.85 1.54
C ARG A 120 4.78 23.77 2.52
N LEU A 121 5.64 23.33 3.41
CA LEU A 121 5.27 22.38 4.46
C LEU A 121 4.29 22.99 5.44
N VAL A 122 4.46 24.28 5.74
CA VAL A 122 3.50 25.05 6.56
C VAL A 122 2.16 25.18 5.81
N HIS A 123 2.17 25.37 4.50
CA HIS A 123 0.94 25.37 3.70
C HIS A 123 0.20 24.03 3.80
N VAL A 124 0.89 22.90 3.72
CA VAL A 124 0.29 21.58 3.88
C VAL A 124 -0.25 21.38 5.29
N ALA A 125 0.49 21.83 6.31
CA ALA A 125 0.04 21.78 7.70
C ALA A 125 -1.25 22.60 7.90
N LEU A 126 -1.30 23.82 7.37
CA LEU A 126 -2.49 24.68 7.40
C LEU A 126 -3.67 24.06 6.66
N LEU A 127 -3.43 23.47 5.48
CA LEU A 127 -4.46 22.79 4.70
C LEU A 127 -5.16 21.72 5.55
N ILE A 128 -4.37 20.87 6.23
CA ILE A 128 -4.89 19.79 7.08
C ILE A 128 -5.59 20.35 8.33
N LEU A 129 -4.99 21.32 9.01
CA LEU A 129 -5.56 21.91 10.23
C LEU A 129 -6.88 22.61 9.97
N LEU A 130 -6.98 23.38 8.89
CA LEU A 130 -8.19 24.12 8.54
C LEU A 130 -9.28 23.18 7.98
N ALA A 131 -8.90 22.13 7.25
CA ALA A 131 -9.84 21.09 6.83
C ALA A 131 -10.45 20.35 8.04
N ARG A 132 -9.62 19.98 9.03
CA ARG A 132 -10.11 19.38 10.26
C ARG A 132 -11.04 20.32 11.01
N ARG A 133 -10.63 21.58 11.20
CA ARG A 133 -11.42 22.61 11.87
C ARG A 133 -12.78 22.82 11.21
N ALA A 134 -12.82 22.80 9.88
CA ALA A 134 -14.07 22.85 9.12
C ALA A 134 -14.96 21.64 9.42
N ARG A 135 -14.39 20.43 9.43
CA ARG A 135 -15.13 19.20 9.73
C ARG A 135 -15.70 19.19 11.15
N GLU A 136 -14.91 19.56 12.15
CA GLU A 136 -15.35 19.65 13.55
C GLU A 136 -16.52 20.64 13.72
N ALA A 137 -16.55 21.67 12.89
CA ALA A 137 -17.62 22.67 12.88
C ALA A 137 -18.79 22.33 11.93
N GLY A 138 -18.75 21.18 11.24
CA GLY A 138 -19.76 20.83 10.22
C GLY A 138 -19.75 21.75 8.99
N ALA A 139 -18.64 22.45 8.73
CA ALA A 139 -18.48 23.36 7.61
C ALA A 139 -17.85 22.68 6.40
N GLN A 140 -18.11 23.19 5.20
CA GLN A 140 -17.42 22.77 3.98
C GLN A 140 -16.02 23.40 3.93
N PHE A 141 -15.04 22.66 3.45
CA PHE A 141 -13.67 23.13 3.25
C PHE A 141 -13.31 23.17 1.78
N ARG A 142 -12.79 24.31 1.32
CA ARG A 142 -12.31 24.51 -0.05
C ARG A 142 -10.98 25.26 -0.05
N TRP A 143 -10.13 24.99 -1.02
CA TRP A 143 -8.86 25.68 -1.16
C TRP A 143 -8.56 26.09 -2.60
N GLY A 144 -7.70 27.08 -2.79
CA GLY A 144 -7.31 27.58 -4.10
C GLY A 144 -5.91 28.21 -4.09
N ILE A 145 -5.43 28.66 -5.26
CA ILE A 145 -4.13 29.30 -5.47
C ILE A 145 -4.33 30.75 -5.88
N LEU A 146 -3.72 31.68 -5.16
CA LEU A 146 -3.91 33.12 -5.39
C LEU A 146 -3.56 33.56 -6.83
N GLN A 147 -2.47 33.05 -7.41
CA GLN A 147 -2.00 33.42 -8.75
C GLN A 147 -2.67 32.65 -9.89
N ALA A 148 -3.50 31.66 -9.59
CA ALA A 148 -4.21 30.90 -10.62
C ALA A 148 -5.58 31.51 -10.91
N THR A 149 -6.16 31.14 -12.06
CA THR A 149 -7.58 31.44 -12.34
C THR A 149 -8.45 30.94 -11.19
N PRO A 150 -9.38 31.75 -10.67
CA PRO A 150 -10.20 31.39 -9.53
C PRO A 150 -10.90 30.03 -9.72
N ARG A 151 -10.52 29.08 -8.89
CA ARG A 151 -11.09 27.73 -8.81
C ARG A 151 -10.84 27.13 -7.44
N LEU A 152 -11.88 26.60 -6.85
CA LEU A 152 -11.80 25.94 -5.53
C LEU A 152 -11.72 24.42 -5.69
N TYR A 153 -10.92 23.80 -4.83
CA TYR A 153 -10.69 22.36 -4.75
C TYR A 153 -11.10 21.83 -3.38
N GLU A 154 -11.51 20.57 -3.31
CA GLU A 154 -11.76 19.84 -2.07
C GLU A 154 -10.46 19.17 -1.60
N LEU A 155 -10.39 18.83 -0.32
CA LEU A 155 -9.30 18.02 0.23
C LEU A 155 -9.83 16.59 0.51
N ASP A 156 -9.92 15.79 -0.54
CA ASP A 156 -10.48 14.44 -0.53
C ASP A 156 -9.41 13.34 -0.65
N SER A 157 -8.20 13.71 -1.05
CA SER A 157 -7.14 12.74 -1.36
C SER A 157 -5.73 13.34 -1.33
N VAL A 158 -4.73 12.46 -1.23
CA VAL A 158 -3.30 12.83 -1.36
C VAL A 158 -3.02 13.60 -2.66
N ALA A 159 -3.77 13.32 -3.73
CA ALA A 159 -3.60 13.99 -5.00
C ALA A 159 -3.80 15.51 -4.88
N GLN A 160 -4.64 15.97 -3.94
CA GLN A 160 -4.86 17.40 -3.72
C GLN A 160 -3.67 18.05 -2.99
N ILE A 161 -3.02 17.34 -2.07
CA ILE A 161 -1.78 17.81 -1.44
C ILE A 161 -0.67 17.91 -2.48
N LYS A 162 -0.52 16.89 -3.35
CA LYS A 162 0.42 16.94 -4.47
C LYS A 162 0.13 18.12 -5.37
N ARG A 163 -1.15 18.35 -5.72
CA ARG A 163 -1.56 19.50 -6.52
C ARG A 163 -1.15 20.83 -5.87
N LEU A 164 -1.31 20.99 -4.55
CA LEU A 164 -0.85 22.19 -3.85
C LEU A 164 0.67 22.37 -3.97
N LEU A 165 1.44 21.30 -3.79
CA LEU A 165 2.91 21.35 -3.84
C LEU A 165 3.46 21.54 -5.27
N ASP A 166 2.76 21.04 -6.29
CA ASP A 166 3.14 21.16 -7.69
C ASP A 166 2.84 22.55 -8.27
N GLN A 167 1.94 23.29 -7.62
CA GLN A 167 1.65 24.68 -8.04
C GLN A 167 2.86 25.57 -7.73
N ARG A 168 3.53 26.03 -8.78
CA ARG A 168 4.70 26.91 -8.70
C ARG A 168 4.56 28.01 -9.74
N VAL A 169 4.54 29.23 -9.29
CA VAL A 169 4.40 30.41 -10.14
C VAL A 169 5.60 31.32 -9.92
N PHE A 170 6.14 31.91 -10.99
CA PHE A 170 7.27 32.85 -10.89
C PHE A 170 6.85 34.27 -10.46
N ALA A 171 5.54 34.56 -10.54
CA ALA A 171 5.01 35.85 -10.15
C ALA A 171 4.69 35.88 -8.65
N CYS A 172 5.06 36.98 -7.99
CA CYS A 172 4.57 37.29 -6.64
C CYS A 172 3.07 37.61 -6.67
N VAL A 173 2.39 37.43 -5.54
CA VAL A 173 0.98 37.84 -5.41
C VAL A 173 0.87 39.35 -5.63
N SER A 174 -0.08 39.79 -6.45
CA SER A 174 -0.39 41.19 -6.74
C SER A 174 -1.83 41.52 -6.33
N ALA A 175 -2.14 42.82 -6.23
CA ALA A 175 -3.50 43.28 -5.95
C ALA A 175 -4.50 42.78 -7.00
N ALA A 176 -4.10 42.66 -8.26
CA ALA A 176 -4.94 42.13 -9.35
C ALA A 176 -5.34 40.64 -9.10
N HIS A 177 -4.43 39.81 -8.55
CA HIS A 177 -4.77 38.44 -8.21
C HIS A 177 -5.83 38.38 -7.11
N TRP A 178 -5.68 39.23 -6.07
CA TRP A 178 -6.67 39.29 -5.00
C TRP A 178 -8.01 39.82 -5.50
N GLN A 179 -8.00 40.87 -6.33
CA GLN A 179 -9.21 41.43 -6.90
C GLN A 179 -9.97 40.38 -7.72
N ALA A 180 -9.29 39.61 -8.57
CA ALA A 180 -9.92 38.53 -9.34
C ALA A 180 -10.59 37.48 -8.44
N TRP A 181 -9.97 37.13 -7.31
CA TRP A 181 -10.56 36.22 -6.33
C TRP A 181 -11.74 36.84 -5.60
N SER A 182 -11.64 38.11 -5.19
CA SER A 182 -12.72 38.80 -4.49
C SER A 182 -13.96 38.99 -5.36
N GLU A 183 -13.77 39.33 -6.63
CA GLU A 183 -14.85 39.43 -7.62
C GLU A 183 -15.50 38.05 -7.85
N TRP A 184 -14.69 37.01 -8.03
CA TRP A 184 -15.18 35.66 -8.25
C TRP A 184 -15.95 35.10 -7.02
N LEU A 185 -15.41 35.27 -5.81
CA LEU A 185 -16.08 34.85 -4.57
C LEU A 185 -17.38 35.64 -4.33
N GLY A 186 -17.40 36.92 -4.68
CA GLY A 186 -18.60 37.74 -4.59
C GLY A 186 -19.72 37.35 -5.56
N GLN A 187 -19.36 36.76 -6.71
CA GLN A 187 -20.33 36.25 -7.70
C GLN A 187 -20.87 34.87 -7.34
N GLN A 188 -20.16 34.10 -6.52
CA GLN A 188 -20.66 32.83 -6.04
C GLN A 188 -21.68 33.08 -4.93
N GLU A 189 -22.85 32.47 -4.98
CA GLU A 189 -23.85 32.50 -3.91
C GLU A 189 -23.36 31.82 -2.62
N LEU A 190 -22.11 31.42 -2.57
CA LEU A 190 -21.42 30.79 -1.45
C LEU A 190 -20.93 31.87 -0.48
N ALA A 191 -21.71 32.20 0.52
CA ALA A 191 -21.23 33.04 1.62
C ALA A 191 -20.09 32.31 2.36
N ALA A 192 -18.84 32.69 2.09
CA ALA A 192 -17.70 32.17 2.84
C ALA A 192 -17.82 32.62 4.30
N GLY A 193 -17.97 31.67 5.23
CA GLY A 193 -17.98 31.95 6.67
C GLY A 193 -16.61 32.48 7.13
N GLU A 194 -15.52 31.89 6.61
CA GLU A 194 -14.15 32.35 6.80
C GLU A 194 -13.37 32.23 5.47
N CYS A 195 -12.60 33.27 5.13
CA CYS A 195 -11.65 33.26 4.04
C CYS A 195 -10.24 33.53 4.58
N TRP A 196 -9.32 32.62 4.29
CA TRP A 196 -7.92 32.64 4.71
C TRP A 196 -7.02 32.89 3.51
N ALA A 197 -6.15 33.89 3.58
CA ALA A 197 -5.09 34.10 2.61
C ALA A 197 -3.73 33.77 3.23
N VAL A 198 -2.95 32.91 2.59
CA VAL A 198 -1.68 32.38 3.09
C VAL A 198 -0.54 32.75 2.16
N GLY A 199 0.45 33.49 2.63
CA GLY A 199 1.60 33.91 1.83
C GLY A 199 2.60 34.76 2.60
N GLN A 200 3.54 35.43 1.96
CA GLN A 200 4.52 36.28 2.64
C GLN A 200 4.17 37.77 2.58
N ARG A 201 3.88 38.29 1.42
CA ARG A 201 3.57 39.72 1.18
C ARG A 201 2.23 39.82 0.46
N LEU A 202 1.17 39.65 1.22
CA LEU A 202 -0.18 39.67 0.67
C LEU A 202 -0.64 41.12 0.47
N PRO A 203 -0.98 41.55 -0.75
CA PRO A 203 -1.49 42.88 -1.04
C PRO A 203 -3.00 42.94 -0.74
N ILE A 204 -3.36 42.68 0.52
CA ILE A 204 -4.74 42.64 1.02
C ILE A 204 -4.86 43.62 2.16
N ASP A 205 -5.83 44.51 2.11
CA ASP A 205 -6.05 45.51 3.13
C ASP A 205 -6.45 44.86 4.47
N ALA A 206 -6.05 45.54 5.57
CA ALA A 206 -6.29 45.00 6.91
C ALA A 206 -7.79 44.80 7.19
N ASN A 207 -8.64 45.62 6.60
CA ASN A 207 -10.09 45.64 6.80
C ASN A 207 -10.85 45.07 5.59
N ASP A 208 -10.21 44.24 4.75
CA ASP A 208 -10.89 43.64 3.62
C ASP A 208 -12.06 42.76 4.12
N PRO A 209 -13.30 43.00 3.64
CA PRO A 209 -14.48 42.32 4.15
C PRO A 209 -14.53 40.85 3.79
N LEU A 210 -13.81 40.44 2.76
CA LEU A 210 -13.79 39.04 2.27
C LEU A 210 -12.68 38.21 2.93
N CYS A 211 -11.56 38.83 3.33
CA CYS A 211 -10.44 38.15 3.94
C CYS A 211 -10.53 38.21 5.47
N SER A 212 -11.05 37.17 6.10
CA SER A 212 -11.18 37.10 7.54
C SER A 212 -9.84 36.89 8.27
N HIS A 213 -8.91 36.15 7.64
CA HIS A 213 -7.62 35.81 8.23
C HIS A 213 -6.50 35.90 7.20
N ARG A 214 -5.39 36.48 7.57
CA ARG A 214 -4.16 36.52 6.78
C ARG A 214 -3.08 35.80 7.53
N VAL A 215 -2.44 34.85 6.86
CA VAL A 215 -1.32 34.08 7.41
C VAL A 215 -0.06 34.47 6.67
N GLN A 216 0.90 35.03 7.39
CA GLN A 216 2.22 35.31 6.85
C GLN A 216 3.19 34.20 7.23
N VAL A 217 3.83 33.62 6.22
CA VAL A 217 4.86 32.59 6.39
C VAL A 217 6.14 33.11 5.76
N GLN A 218 7.17 33.27 6.57
CA GLN A 218 8.44 33.83 6.13
C GLN A 218 9.60 33.04 6.73
N ARG A 219 10.62 32.76 5.92
CA ARG A 219 11.87 32.21 6.40
C ARG A 219 12.70 33.30 7.07
N ASP A 220 13.26 33.02 8.23
CA ASP A 220 14.16 33.94 8.92
C ASP A 220 15.44 34.17 8.09
N LEU A 221 16.09 35.31 8.29
CA LEU A 221 17.26 35.74 7.50
C LEU A 221 18.45 34.79 7.62
N ASP A 222 18.62 34.18 8.78
CA ASP A 222 19.65 33.18 9.05
C ASP A 222 19.27 31.79 8.54
N GLY A 223 18.00 31.61 8.15
CA GLY A 223 17.47 30.36 7.63
C GLY A 223 17.25 29.27 8.66
N SER A 224 17.36 29.56 9.95
CA SER A 224 17.25 28.59 11.05
C SER A 224 15.81 28.28 11.44
N ALA A 225 14.86 29.18 11.16
CA ALA A 225 13.46 29.07 11.54
C ALA A 225 12.51 29.66 10.48
N LEU A 226 11.22 29.33 10.62
CA LEU A 226 10.13 29.96 9.88
C LEU A 226 9.32 30.85 10.84
N SER A 227 9.19 32.12 10.50
CA SER A 227 8.26 33.03 11.16
C SER A 227 6.85 32.79 10.63
N PHE A 228 5.93 32.47 11.51
CA PHE A 228 4.52 32.23 11.23
C PHE A 228 3.69 33.27 11.98
N GLU A 229 2.86 34.02 11.27
CA GLU A 229 2.04 35.06 11.86
C GLU A 229 0.61 34.97 11.31
N VAL A 230 -0.37 34.97 12.22
CA VAL A 230 -1.80 35.01 11.88
C VAL A 230 -2.34 36.38 12.24
N LEU A 231 -2.96 37.03 11.27
CA LEU A 231 -3.65 38.31 11.38
C LEU A 231 -5.14 38.09 11.10
N GLY A 232 -5.98 38.35 12.07
CA GLY A 232 -7.44 38.20 11.98
C GLY A 232 -8.10 39.07 13.05
N SER A 233 -9.01 38.52 13.87
CA SER A 233 -9.59 39.20 15.04
C SER A 233 -8.56 39.53 16.13
N GLY A 234 -7.35 39.02 16.02
CA GLY A 234 -6.16 39.22 16.84
C GLY A 234 -4.90 39.00 16.02
N ARG A 235 -3.75 39.26 16.64
CA ARG A 235 -2.44 39.00 16.04
C ARG A 235 -1.74 37.93 16.89
N ALA A 236 -1.36 36.81 16.24
CA ALA A 236 -0.57 35.78 16.89
C ALA A 236 0.68 35.48 16.05
N ARG A 237 1.83 35.40 16.70
CA ARG A 237 3.12 35.12 16.05
C ARG A 237 3.79 33.93 16.70
N LEU A 238 4.38 33.09 15.87
CA LEU A 238 5.06 31.87 16.27
C LEU A 238 6.33 31.69 15.45
N GLN A 239 7.39 31.18 16.07
CA GLN A 239 8.55 30.67 15.35
C GLN A 239 8.48 29.13 15.24
N LEU A 240 8.57 28.63 14.03
CA LEU A 240 8.57 27.20 13.72
C LEU A 240 10.00 26.75 13.44
N PRO A 241 10.46 25.63 14.00
CA PRO A 241 11.75 25.08 13.67
C PRO A 241 11.76 24.64 12.21
N MET A 242 12.93 24.72 11.57
CA MET A 242 13.10 24.14 10.24
C MET A 242 12.98 22.61 10.35
N PRO A 243 12.12 21.99 9.52
CA PRO A 243 12.04 20.54 9.49
C PRO A 243 13.35 19.94 8.96
N ASP A 244 13.63 18.68 9.33
CA ASP A 244 14.78 17.95 8.81
C ASP A 244 14.83 17.96 7.28
N ASN A 245 16.00 18.26 6.71
CA ASN A 245 16.15 18.46 5.27
C ASN A 245 15.76 17.23 4.45
N ALA A 246 16.05 16.03 4.93
CA ALA A 246 15.74 14.80 4.19
C ALA A 246 14.23 14.56 4.16
N ALA A 247 13.56 14.66 5.31
CA ALA A 247 12.10 14.54 5.43
C ALA A 247 11.39 15.66 4.67
N ALA A 248 11.87 16.91 4.78
CA ALA A 248 11.31 18.04 4.07
C ALA A 248 11.41 17.88 2.54
N MET A 249 12.53 17.39 2.03
CA MET A 249 12.71 17.14 0.60
C MET A 249 11.80 16.03 0.08
N GLY A 250 11.61 14.96 0.84
CA GLY A 250 10.67 13.89 0.50
C GLY A 250 9.24 14.43 0.38
N LEU A 251 8.77 15.16 1.39
CA LEU A 251 7.44 15.79 1.38
C LEU A 251 7.27 16.77 0.20
N LEU A 252 8.26 17.63 -0.05
CA LEU A 252 8.20 18.62 -1.14
C LEU A 252 8.23 18.00 -2.54
N ARG A 253 8.79 16.80 -2.68
CA ARG A 253 8.75 16.00 -3.91
C ARG A 253 7.45 15.21 -4.07
N GLY A 254 6.56 15.28 -3.10
CA GLY A 254 5.33 14.50 -3.10
C GLY A 254 5.56 13.02 -2.82
N GLU A 255 6.64 12.68 -2.14
CA GLU A 255 6.96 11.33 -1.67
C GLU A 255 6.19 11.07 -0.35
N PHE A 256 4.85 11.15 -0.40
CA PHE A 256 4.00 10.95 0.77
C PHE A 256 3.93 9.50 1.20
N ASP A 257 4.17 8.59 0.27
CA ASP A 257 4.08 7.17 0.48
C ASP A 257 5.44 6.52 0.62
N SER A 258 5.66 5.87 1.75
CA SER A 258 6.63 4.79 1.81
C SER A 258 6.13 3.54 1.05
N VAL A 259 4.84 3.46 0.69
CA VAL A 259 4.23 2.20 0.26
C VAL A 259 3.30 2.26 -0.94
N GLN A 260 2.72 3.42 -1.25
CA GLN A 260 1.84 3.48 -2.41
C GLN A 260 2.19 4.68 -3.29
N ALA A 261 3.31 4.58 -4.01
CA ALA A 261 3.27 5.17 -5.34
C ALA A 261 1.99 4.59 -5.97
N ALA A 262 0.99 5.44 -6.21
CA ALA A 262 -0.20 5.00 -6.93
C ALA A 262 0.31 4.16 -8.09
N PRO A 263 -0.12 2.91 -8.20
CA PRO A 263 0.40 2.02 -9.23
C PRO A 263 0.26 2.80 -10.52
N VAL A 264 1.33 2.89 -11.27
CA VAL A 264 1.29 3.52 -12.59
C VAL A 264 0.25 2.69 -13.34
N ARG A 265 -1.01 3.16 -13.37
CA ARG A 265 -2.04 2.57 -14.20
C ARG A 265 -1.55 2.78 -15.62
N HIS A 266 -1.07 1.72 -16.18
CA HIS A 266 -0.78 1.72 -17.59
C HIS A 266 -2.13 1.60 -18.27
N ASP A 267 -2.52 2.60 -19.06
CA ASP A 267 -3.72 2.56 -19.91
C ASP A 267 -3.67 1.43 -20.95
N GLU A 268 -2.53 0.75 -21.03
CA GLU A 268 -2.35 -0.45 -21.85
C GLU A 268 -2.98 -1.64 -21.15
N ALA A 269 -4.01 -2.20 -21.77
CA ALA A 269 -4.59 -3.44 -21.32
C ALA A 269 -3.85 -4.65 -21.93
N ALA A 270 -3.58 -5.66 -21.10
CA ALA A 270 -3.02 -6.92 -21.57
C ALA A 270 -4.12 -7.86 -22.11
N PRO A 271 -3.75 -8.88 -22.93
CA PRO A 271 -4.66 -9.91 -23.36
C PRO A 271 -5.38 -10.60 -22.21
N ARG A 272 -6.58 -11.11 -22.48
CA ARG A 272 -7.41 -11.78 -21.48
C ARG A 272 -6.73 -13.05 -20.96
N VAL A 273 -6.53 -13.14 -19.64
CA VAL A 273 -5.80 -14.24 -18.98
C VAL A 273 -6.72 -15.20 -18.26
N ALA A 274 -6.26 -16.46 -18.11
CA ALA A 274 -6.95 -17.48 -17.34
C ALA A 274 -6.80 -17.20 -15.83
N LEU A 275 -7.91 -17.28 -15.09
CA LEU A 275 -7.93 -17.14 -13.62
C LEU A 275 -7.61 -18.46 -12.90
N THR A 276 -7.53 -19.56 -13.63
CA THR A 276 -7.30 -20.90 -13.07
C THR A 276 -5.84 -21.16 -12.72
N LEU A 277 -4.90 -20.49 -13.40
CA LEU A 277 -3.46 -20.69 -13.26
C LEU A 277 -2.80 -19.50 -12.57
N PRO A 278 -1.82 -19.74 -11.67
CA PRO A 278 -1.10 -18.67 -11.00
C PRO A 278 -0.15 -17.94 -11.96
N PRO A 279 0.16 -16.67 -11.72
CA PRO A 279 1.25 -15.97 -12.41
C PRO A 279 2.58 -16.64 -12.13
N VAL A 280 3.53 -16.58 -13.07
CA VAL A 280 4.90 -17.10 -12.92
C VAL A 280 5.89 -15.95 -13.01
N ILE A 281 6.74 -15.81 -12.00
CA ILE A 281 7.71 -14.72 -11.88
C ILE A 281 9.09 -15.20 -12.25
N SER A 282 9.84 -14.41 -13.03
CA SER A 282 11.25 -14.70 -13.29
C SER A 282 12.12 -14.49 -12.05
N SER A 283 13.10 -15.35 -11.80
CA SER A 283 14.00 -15.23 -10.65
C SER A 283 14.78 -13.91 -10.63
N ALA A 284 15.04 -13.31 -11.79
CA ALA A 284 15.65 -12.00 -11.89
C ALA A 284 14.68 -10.82 -11.59
N GLY A 285 13.38 -11.09 -11.41
CA GLY A 285 12.39 -10.07 -11.10
C GLY A 285 12.06 -9.12 -12.26
N ASN A 286 12.35 -9.51 -13.50
CA ASN A 286 12.16 -8.64 -14.67
C ASN A 286 10.94 -8.99 -15.52
N TYR A 287 10.35 -10.17 -15.33
CA TYR A 287 9.24 -10.68 -16.13
C TYR A 287 8.22 -11.42 -15.29
N VAL A 288 6.96 -11.33 -15.73
CA VAL A 288 5.85 -12.14 -15.24
C VAL A 288 5.13 -12.77 -16.42
N ALA A 289 4.78 -14.04 -16.31
CA ALA A 289 4.00 -14.77 -17.31
C ALA A 289 2.65 -15.20 -16.75
N LEU A 290 1.61 -15.14 -17.57
CA LEU A 290 0.24 -15.58 -17.29
C LEU A 290 -0.28 -16.42 -18.45
N ALA A 291 -1.06 -17.45 -18.15
CA ALA A 291 -1.72 -18.25 -19.20
C ALA A 291 -2.85 -17.44 -19.85
N LEU A 292 -3.01 -17.57 -21.16
CA LEU A 292 -4.08 -16.93 -21.92
C LEU A 292 -5.41 -17.65 -21.69
N LEU A 293 -6.52 -16.91 -21.70
CA LEU A 293 -7.86 -17.47 -21.69
C LEU A 293 -8.33 -17.76 -23.12
N GLY A 294 -8.78 -19.00 -23.36
CA GLY A 294 -9.37 -19.39 -24.65
C GLY A 294 -8.37 -19.64 -25.77
N GLN A 295 -7.07 -19.48 -25.53
CA GLN A 295 -6.01 -19.76 -26.47
C GLN A 295 -4.88 -20.57 -25.81
N PRO A 296 -4.28 -21.56 -26.51
CA PRO A 296 -3.16 -22.32 -25.99
C PRO A 296 -1.88 -21.45 -25.99
N GLY A 297 -1.63 -20.75 -24.91
CA GLY A 297 -0.53 -19.81 -24.87
C GLY A 297 -0.35 -19.12 -23.52
N ALA A 298 0.63 -18.25 -23.48
CA ALA A 298 0.90 -17.37 -22.35
C ALA A 298 1.22 -15.94 -22.81
N VAL A 299 0.94 -14.99 -21.98
CA VAL A 299 1.43 -13.61 -22.11
C VAL A 299 2.59 -13.40 -21.16
N VAL A 300 3.69 -12.84 -21.65
CA VAL A 300 4.88 -12.45 -20.89
C VAL A 300 4.94 -10.94 -20.85
N ILE A 301 4.98 -10.40 -19.65
CA ILE A 301 5.00 -8.96 -19.35
C ILE A 301 6.36 -8.64 -18.76
N LYS A 302 7.05 -7.65 -19.34
CA LYS A 302 8.29 -7.12 -18.80
C LYS A 302 7.98 -6.07 -17.74
N LEU A 303 8.51 -6.27 -16.55
CA LEU A 303 8.29 -5.34 -15.43
C LEU A 303 9.09 -4.04 -15.64
N PRO A 304 8.48 -2.88 -15.37
CA PRO A 304 9.17 -1.60 -15.47
C PRO A 304 10.31 -1.52 -14.45
N THR A 305 11.42 -0.89 -14.86
CA THR A 305 12.54 -0.54 -13.99
C THR A 305 12.45 0.94 -13.60
N GLU A 306 12.98 1.34 -12.46
CA GLU A 306 12.89 2.71 -11.93
C GLU A 306 13.43 3.77 -12.90
N GLN A 307 14.36 3.41 -13.75
CA GLN A 307 15.00 4.32 -14.71
C GLN A 307 14.26 4.44 -16.06
N GLN A 308 13.26 3.60 -16.32
CA GLN A 308 12.59 3.56 -17.63
C GLN A 308 11.09 3.83 -17.50
N LYS A 309 10.67 5.06 -17.76
CA LYS A 309 9.26 5.43 -18.04
C LYS A 309 8.80 4.92 -19.43
N LYS A 310 9.28 3.78 -19.89
CA LYS A 310 8.95 3.22 -21.20
C LYS A 310 7.66 2.41 -21.14
N LYS A 311 6.96 2.39 -22.26
CA LYS A 311 5.82 1.53 -22.57
C LYS A 311 6.05 0.10 -22.08
N ILE A 312 5.05 -0.53 -21.45
CA ILE A 312 5.14 -1.91 -20.99
C ILE A 312 5.29 -2.82 -22.19
N GLU A 313 6.31 -3.65 -22.18
CA GLU A 313 6.51 -4.65 -23.22
C GLU A 313 5.70 -5.90 -22.89
N ILE A 314 4.68 -6.19 -23.72
CA ILE A 314 3.79 -7.35 -23.59
C ILE A 314 4.02 -8.24 -24.80
N ARG A 315 4.39 -9.51 -24.58
CA ARG A 315 4.64 -10.49 -25.64
C ARG A 315 3.69 -11.67 -25.50
N ARG A 316 2.98 -12.02 -26.55
CA ARG A 316 2.17 -13.24 -26.62
C ARG A 316 3.03 -14.42 -27.11
N HIS A 317 2.84 -15.56 -26.48
CA HIS A 317 3.48 -16.81 -26.82
C HIS A 317 2.41 -17.88 -26.99
N LEU A 318 2.25 -18.39 -28.20
CA LEU A 318 1.27 -19.43 -28.52
C LEU A 318 1.98 -20.77 -28.75
N TRP A 319 1.37 -21.86 -28.35
CA TRP A 319 1.78 -23.22 -28.64
C TRP A 319 0.66 -23.99 -29.36
N ALA A 320 0.96 -25.18 -29.89
CA ALA A 320 0.00 -25.97 -30.65
C ALA A 320 -1.25 -26.32 -29.80
N ALA A 321 -2.41 -26.32 -30.44
CA ALA A 321 -3.66 -26.76 -29.83
C ALA A 321 -3.57 -28.21 -29.32
N GLY A 322 -4.36 -28.55 -28.31
CA GLY A 322 -4.35 -29.87 -27.67
C GLY A 322 -3.20 -30.15 -26.71
N ARG A 323 -2.35 -29.14 -26.42
CA ARG A 323 -1.28 -29.24 -25.43
C ARG A 323 -1.62 -28.38 -24.21
N SER A 324 -1.67 -29.00 -23.04
CA SER A 324 -1.93 -28.34 -21.77
C SER A 324 -0.63 -27.99 -21.04
N PRO A 325 -0.48 -26.78 -20.48
CA PRO A 325 0.70 -26.45 -19.72
C PRO A 325 0.66 -27.13 -18.35
N LEU A 326 1.64 -27.99 -18.08
CA LEU A 326 1.88 -28.55 -16.75
C LEU A 326 2.65 -27.57 -15.89
N SER A 327 3.56 -26.83 -16.49
CA SER A 327 4.38 -25.85 -15.83
C SER A 327 4.84 -24.76 -16.80
N MET A 328 5.12 -23.60 -16.25
CA MET A 328 5.77 -22.48 -16.94
C MET A 328 6.97 -22.03 -16.10
N ALA A 329 8.07 -21.70 -16.75
CA ALA A 329 9.28 -21.31 -16.04
C ALA A 329 10.11 -20.30 -16.84
N PHE A 330 10.95 -19.56 -16.11
CA PHE A 330 11.95 -18.67 -16.70
C PHE A 330 13.37 -19.18 -16.44
N LEU A 331 14.19 -19.10 -17.47
CA LEU A 331 15.63 -19.17 -17.36
C LEU A 331 16.20 -17.80 -17.75
N SER A 332 16.60 -17.01 -16.78
CA SER A 332 17.00 -15.61 -16.99
C SER A 332 15.89 -14.81 -17.71
N ARG A 333 16.06 -14.48 -18.98
CA ARG A 333 15.11 -13.75 -19.81
C ARG A 333 14.24 -14.64 -20.72
N THR A 334 14.57 -15.93 -20.80
CA THR A 334 13.88 -16.87 -21.67
C THR A 334 12.69 -17.47 -20.94
N PHE A 335 11.52 -17.37 -21.54
CA PHE A 335 10.30 -18.03 -21.08
C PHE A 335 10.14 -19.37 -21.79
N GLY A 336 9.74 -20.40 -21.04
CA GLY A 336 9.43 -21.72 -21.56
C GLY A 336 8.31 -22.40 -20.78
N ALA A 337 7.75 -23.45 -21.35
CA ALA A 337 6.68 -24.23 -20.75
C ALA A 337 6.91 -25.75 -20.92
N VAL A 338 6.56 -26.51 -19.91
CA VAL A 338 6.40 -27.98 -20.02
C VAL A 338 4.96 -28.23 -20.40
N LEU A 339 4.76 -28.72 -21.60
CA LEU A 339 3.44 -29.05 -22.16
C LEU A 339 3.23 -30.56 -22.16
N SER A 340 2.02 -31.01 -21.90
CA SER A 340 1.65 -32.40 -21.97
C SER A 340 0.58 -32.62 -23.04
N ASN A 341 0.74 -33.70 -23.79
CA ASN A 341 -0.32 -34.36 -24.52
C ASN A 341 -0.46 -35.82 -23.99
N GLU A 342 -1.27 -36.63 -24.63
CA GLU A 342 -1.49 -38.02 -24.22
C GLU A 342 -0.24 -38.91 -24.29
N GLN A 343 0.71 -38.60 -25.17
CA GLN A 343 1.84 -39.46 -25.51
C GLN A 343 3.18 -38.96 -24.98
N GLN A 344 3.37 -37.64 -24.86
CA GLN A 344 4.68 -37.06 -24.56
C GLN A 344 4.63 -35.78 -23.74
N LEU A 345 5.74 -35.47 -23.08
CA LEU A 345 6.06 -34.16 -22.51
C LEU A 345 6.88 -33.38 -23.54
N VAL A 346 6.43 -32.17 -23.82
CA VAL A 346 7.07 -31.24 -24.76
C VAL A 346 7.65 -30.07 -24.01
N PHE A 347 8.95 -29.83 -24.14
CA PHE A 347 9.67 -28.72 -23.55
C PHE A 347 9.67 -27.52 -24.51
N TRP A 348 8.54 -26.80 -24.53
CA TRP A 348 8.32 -25.72 -25.47
C TRP A 348 9.22 -24.50 -25.12
N LYS A 349 10.01 -24.03 -26.10
CA LYS A 349 11.03 -22.97 -25.97
C LYS A 349 12.02 -23.15 -24.81
N MET A 350 12.23 -24.37 -24.35
CA MET A 350 13.26 -24.72 -23.37
C MET A 350 14.47 -25.30 -24.09
N SER A 351 15.35 -24.43 -24.57
CA SER A 351 16.53 -24.82 -25.36
C SER A 351 17.42 -25.82 -24.61
N GLY A 352 17.87 -26.84 -25.30
CA GLY A 352 18.71 -27.92 -24.76
C GLY A 352 17.97 -29.08 -24.14
N LEU A 353 16.65 -28.99 -23.91
CA LEU A 353 15.81 -30.11 -23.50
C LEU A 353 15.25 -30.85 -24.73
N VAL A 354 15.17 -32.15 -24.64
CA VAL A 354 14.60 -33.05 -25.66
C VAL A 354 13.26 -33.56 -25.17
N ASN A 355 12.24 -33.56 -26.05
CA ASN A 355 10.93 -34.10 -25.70
C ASN A 355 11.04 -35.56 -25.27
N VAL A 356 10.26 -35.96 -24.29
CA VAL A 356 10.30 -37.31 -23.71
C VAL A 356 8.92 -37.96 -23.80
N PRO A 357 8.84 -39.30 -23.90
CA PRO A 357 7.59 -40.00 -23.69
C PRO A 357 6.97 -39.60 -22.35
N ARG A 358 5.65 -39.58 -22.28
CA ARG A 358 4.95 -39.28 -21.03
C ARG A 358 5.24 -40.40 -20.02
N PRO A 359 5.81 -40.08 -18.83
CA PRO A 359 6.04 -41.05 -17.78
C PRO A 359 4.72 -41.69 -17.33
N GLY A 360 4.79 -42.98 -16.90
CA GLY A 360 3.64 -43.65 -16.31
C GLY A 360 3.15 -42.96 -15.04
N ILE A 361 1.89 -43.17 -14.71
CA ILE A 361 1.23 -42.58 -13.54
C ILE A 361 1.92 -42.92 -12.22
N GLU A 362 2.53 -44.11 -12.13
CA GLU A 362 3.32 -44.57 -11.00
C GLU A 362 4.62 -43.79 -10.83
N GLN A 363 5.13 -43.25 -11.92
CA GLN A 363 6.41 -42.55 -11.93
C GLN A 363 6.25 -41.04 -11.76
N LEU A 364 5.24 -40.45 -12.41
CA LEU A 364 4.96 -39.04 -12.33
C LEU A 364 3.46 -38.80 -12.52
N LYS A 365 2.79 -38.36 -11.45
CA LYS A 365 1.37 -38.06 -11.51
C LYS A 365 1.11 -36.70 -12.13
N ILE A 366 0.75 -36.71 -13.38
CA ILE A 366 0.36 -35.53 -14.14
C ILE A 366 -1.14 -35.35 -13.98
N PRO A 367 -1.60 -34.22 -13.36
CA PRO A 367 -3.02 -34.00 -13.19
C PRO A 367 -3.74 -33.85 -14.53
N PRO A 368 -4.97 -34.35 -14.67
CA PRO A 368 -5.76 -34.09 -15.84
C PRO A 368 -6.16 -32.61 -15.91
N GLY A 369 -6.01 -32.01 -17.09
CA GLY A 369 -6.37 -30.61 -17.33
C GLY A 369 -5.36 -29.60 -16.79
N THR A 370 -5.79 -28.34 -16.67
CA THR A 370 -4.95 -27.19 -16.32
C THR A 370 -5.40 -26.53 -15.02
N ALA A 371 -5.74 -27.32 -14.01
CA ALA A 371 -6.25 -26.79 -12.74
C ALA A 371 -5.17 -26.07 -11.91
N SER A 372 -3.88 -26.44 -12.07
CA SER A 372 -2.75 -25.82 -11.39
C SER A 372 -1.46 -26.07 -12.17
N LEU A 373 -0.49 -25.17 -12.00
CA LEU A 373 0.88 -25.40 -12.49
C LEU A 373 1.66 -26.20 -11.45
N LEU A 374 2.40 -27.21 -11.92
CA LEU A 374 3.30 -27.97 -11.06
C LEU A 374 4.54 -27.12 -10.71
N PRO A 375 5.02 -27.20 -9.46
CA PRO A 375 6.25 -26.53 -9.06
C PRO A 375 7.42 -26.96 -9.95
N THR A 376 8.17 -26.00 -10.47
CA THR A 376 9.22 -26.23 -11.43
C THR A 376 10.41 -25.30 -11.19
N ALA A 377 11.61 -25.85 -11.27
CA ALA A 377 12.84 -25.07 -11.20
C ALA A 377 13.73 -25.35 -12.41
N TRP A 378 14.01 -24.31 -13.19
CA TRP A 378 14.89 -24.38 -14.33
C TRP A 378 16.25 -23.79 -13.94
N LEU A 379 17.26 -24.65 -13.85
CA LEU A 379 18.62 -24.31 -13.43
C LEU A 379 19.57 -24.41 -14.61
N ARG A 380 20.55 -23.52 -14.69
CA ARG A 380 21.62 -23.57 -15.70
C ARG A 380 22.89 -22.91 -15.17
N SER A 381 24.01 -23.57 -15.38
CA SER A 381 25.35 -23.02 -15.32
C SER A 381 25.95 -22.91 -16.73
N ARG A 382 27.25 -22.59 -16.79
CA ARG A 382 28.00 -22.57 -18.04
C ARG A 382 28.03 -23.96 -18.70
N ASP A 383 28.24 -25.01 -17.91
CA ASP A 383 28.58 -26.37 -18.38
C ASP A 383 27.50 -27.40 -18.12
N ALA A 384 26.40 -27.02 -17.50
CA ALA A 384 25.31 -27.94 -17.18
C ALA A 384 23.96 -27.22 -17.08
N GLY A 385 22.88 -27.97 -17.21
CA GLY A 385 21.54 -27.45 -16.99
C GLY A 385 20.57 -28.56 -16.68
N ARG A 386 19.58 -28.27 -15.84
CA ARG A 386 18.53 -29.19 -15.44
C ARG A 386 17.19 -28.48 -15.27
N LEU A 387 16.14 -29.18 -15.63
CA LEU A 387 14.78 -28.81 -15.33
C LEU A 387 14.24 -29.79 -14.28
N TYR A 388 13.83 -29.29 -13.14
CA TYR A 388 13.21 -30.05 -12.07
C TYR A 388 11.70 -29.79 -12.05
N LEU A 389 10.90 -30.83 -11.78
CA LEU A 389 9.46 -30.74 -11.68
C LEU A 389 8.99 -31.65 -10.54
N LEU A 390 8.14 -31.08 -9.67
CA LEU A 390 7.52 -31.78 -8.56
C LEU A 390 6.05 -32.09 -8.91
N ASP A 391 5.65 -33.34 -8.81
CA ASP A 391 4.28 -33.76 -9.04
C ASP A 391 3.37 -33.56 -7.82
N THR A 392 2.10 -33.92 -7.95
CA THR A 392 1.10 -33.77 -6.89
C THR A 392 1.18 -34.87 -5.80
N GLN A 393 1.99 -35.90 -5.99
CA GLN A 393 2.22 -36.99 -5.02
C GLN A 393 3.57 -36.86 -4.29
N GLY A 394 4.36 -35.85 -4.65
CA GLY A 394 5.67 -35.64 -4.06
C GLY A 394 6.82 -36.33 -4.80
N HIS A 395 6.62 -36.77 -6.06
CA HIS A 395 7.71 -37.28 -6.86
C HIS A 395 8.44 -36.09 -7.53
N LEU A 396 9.74 -36.02 -7.31
CA LEU A 396 10.62 -35.01 -7.90
C LEU A 396 11.41 -35.62 -9.04
N ALA A 397 11.07 -35.21 -10.25
CA ALA A 397 11.75 -35.63 -11.48
C ALA A 397 12.62 -34.50 -12.03
N PHE A 398 13.61 -34.87 -12.87
CA PHE A 398 14.40 -33.88 -13.62
C PHE A 398 14.79 -34.39 -15.01
N TRP A 399 15.12 -33.45 -15.89
CA TRP A 399 15.64 -33.64 -17.22
C TRP A 399 16.93 -32.86 -17.42
N THR A 400 17.91 -33.51 -18.06
CA THR A 400 19.23 -32.90 -18.34
C THR A 400 19.16 -32.10 -19.64
N MET A 401 19.74 -30.92 -19.66
CA MET A 401 19.84 -30.06 -20.85
C MET A 401 21.13 -30.34 -21.60
N ARG A 402 21.04 -30.28 -22.95
CA ARG A 402 22.22 -30.27 -23.81
C ARG A 402 23.00 -28.96 -23.62
N VAL A 403 24.23 -29.05 -23.20
CA VAL A 403 25.17 -27.93 -23.07
C VAL A 403 26.45 -28.29 -23.83
N TYR A 404 27.10 -27.32 -24.44
CA TYR A 404 28.33 -27.53 -25.18
C TYR A 404 29.55 -27.12 -24.34
N PRO A 405 30.68 -27.89 -24.37
CA PRO A 405 30.87 -29.16 -25.11
C PRO A 405 30.04 -30.31 -24.51
N LEU A 406 29.60 -31.22 -25.37
CA LEU A 406 28.85 -32.41 -24.96
C LEU A 406 29.73 -33.31 -24.09
N ARG A 407 29.23 -33.65 -22.90
CA ARG A 407 29.86 -34.66 -22.04
C ARG A 407 29.27 -36.04 -22.37
N ALA A 408 30.12 -37.07 -22.38
CA ALA A 408 29.71 -38.42 -22.71
C ALA A 408 28.70 -39.04 -21.75
N ASP A 409 28.58 -38.51 -20.54
CA ASP A 409 27.69 -38.92 -19.46
C ASP A 409 26.31 -38.23 -19.47
N GLN A 410 26.06 -37.34 -20.45
CA GLN A 410 24.77 -36.62 -20.52
C GLN A 410 23.69 -37.54 -21.12
N GLU A 411 22.86 -38.12 -20.26
CA GLU A 411 21.65 -38.86 -20.65
C GLU A 411 20.52 -37.90 -21.06
N LEU A 412 20.51 -37.50 -22.32
CA LEU A 412 19.49 -36.63 -22.89
C LEU A 412 18.21 -37.42 -23.23
N GLY A 413 17.05 -36.78 -23.06
CA GLY A 413 15.78 -37.41 -23.45
C GLY A 413 15.28 -38.49 -22.49
N LYS A 414 15.87 -38.63 -21.32
CA LYS A 414 15.40 -39.51 -20.24
C LYS A 414 14.79 -38.72 -19.09
N THR A 415 13.77 -39.29 -18.44
CA THR A 415 13.21 -38.80 -17.19
C THR A 415 13.96 -39.46 -16.05
N HIS A 416 14.56 -38.63 -15.18
CA HIS A 416 15.27 -39.07 -13.99
C HIS A 416 14.46 -38.76 -12.75
N PHE A 417 14.46 -39.65 -11.75
CA PHE A 417 13.78 -39.45 -10.48
C PHE A 417 14.83 -39.15 -9.42
N LEU A 418 14.64 -38.03 -8.70
CA LEU A 418 15.56 -37.58 -7.67
C LEU A 418 15.10 -38.00 -6.28
N ALA A 419 13.81 -37.83 -5.98
CA ALA A 419 13.25 -38.07 -4.65
C ALA A 419 11.75 -38.35 -4.73
N ASP A 420 11.26 -39.03 -3.70
CA ASP A 420 9.85 -39.25 -3.40
C ASP A 420 9.44 -38.54 -2.10
N ARG A 421 8.14 -38.47 -1.83
CA ARG A 421 7.55 -37.83 -0.63
C ARG A 421 8.06 -36.41 -0.36
N VAL A 422 8.26 -35.65 -1.42
CA VAL A 422 8.67 -34.26 -1.35
C VAL A 422 7.43 -33.40 -1.06
N LEU A 423 7.49 -32.62 0.03
CA LEU A 423 6.41 -31.72 0.45
C LEU A 423 6.53 -30.32 -0.16
N GLY A 424 7.71 -29.92 -0.57
CA GLY A 424 7.92 -28.63 -1.19
C GLY A 424 9.31 -28.49 -1.78
N MET A 425 9.42 -27.64 -2.77
CA MET A 425 10.69 -27.27 -3.37
C MET A 425 10.73 -25.80 -3.74
N ALA A 426 11.90 -25.22 -3.74
CA ALA A 426 12.13 -23.86 -4.21
C ALA A 426 13.49 -23.71 -4.87
N LYS A 427 13.54 -22.92 -5.92
CA LYS A 427 14.80 -22.41 -6.44
C LYS A 427 15.29 -21.33 -5.48
N VAL A 428 16.43 -21.53 -4.85
CA VAL A 428 16.97 -20.62 -3.82
C VAL A 428 18.08 -19.73 -4.36
N GLU A 429 18.72 -20.15 -5.45
CA GLU A 429 19.73 -19.42 -6.21
C GLU A 429 19.69 -19.78 -7.70
N HIS A 430 20.54 -19.15 -8.51
CA HIS A 430 20.55 -19.41 -9.96
C HIS A 430 20.81 -20.87 -10.34
N GLU A 431 21.66 -21.56 -9.57
CA GLU A 431 22.12 -22.92 -9.82
C GLU A 431 21.72 -23.93 -8.75
N THR A 432 20.98 -23.48 -7.72
CA THR A 432 20.65 -24.30 -6.54
C THR A 432 19.13 -24.38 -6.34
N LEU A 433 18.67 -25.60 -6.18
CA LEU A 433 17.32 -25.99 -5.74
C LEU A 433 17.40 -26.55 -4.33
N VAL A 434 16.43 -26.24 -3.50
CA VAL A 434 16.21 -26.92 -2.22
C VAL A 434 14.84 -27.60 -2.26
N TYR A 435 14.78 -28.83 -1.76
CA TYR A 435 13.53 -29.55 -1.57
C TYR A 435 13.50 -30.20 -0.19
N VAL A 436 12.31 -30.31 0.37
CA VAL A 436 12.09 -30.94 1.68
C VAL A 436 11.25 -32.18 1.48
N ARG A 437 11.75 -33.34 1.96
CA ARG A 437 11.07 -34.60 1.84
C ARG A 437 10.92 -35.32 3.18
N ASN A 438 9.96 -36.23 3.25
CA ASN A 438 9.77 -37.09 4.41
C ASN A 438 10.63 -38.36 4.27
N GLU A 439 11.64 -38.49 5.13
CA GLU A 439 12.45 -39.70 5.27
C GLU A 439 12.15 -40.36 6.63
N ARG A 440 11.46 -41.50 6.58
CA ARG A 440 11.17 -42.33 7.80
C ARG A 440 10.53 -41.53 8.95
N GLY A 441 9.59 -40.64 8.65
CA GLY A 441 8.90 -39.82 9.65
C GLY A 441 9.62 -38.53 10.05
N GLN A 442 10.81 -38.26 9.48
CA GLN A 442 11.53 -37.01 9.65
C GLN A 442 11.55 -36.22 8.35
N LEU A 443 11.38 -34.91 8.45
CA LEU A 443 11.57 -34.01 7.33
C LEU A 443 13.03 -33.63 7.19
N GLN A 444 13.54 -33.79 5.98
CA GLN A 444 14.90 -33.42 5.63
C GLN A 444 14.90 -32.46 4.44
N ALA A 445 15.61 -31.35 4.60
CA ALA A 445 15.91 -30.44 3.50
C ALA A 445 17.17 -30.90 2.78
N HIS A 446 17.09 -30.97 1.46
CA HIS A 446 18.18 -31.37 0.60
C HIS A 446 18.47 -30.27 -0.41
N THR A 447 19.73 -30.08 -0.74
CA THR A 447 20.15 -29.20 -1.84
C THR A 447 20.43 -30.02 -3.08
N ALA A 448 20.01 -29.51 -4.25
CA ALA A 448 20.32 -30.09 -5.55
C ALA A 448 20.79 -28.98 -6.50
N GLY A 449 21.83 -29.26 -7.26
CA GLY A 449 22.40 -28.32 -8.23
C GLY A 449 22.22 -28.77 -9.68
N VAL A 450 22.77 -27.98 -10.60
CA VAL A 450 22.80 -28.27 -12.03
C VAL A 450 23.56 -29.55 -12.38
N ASN A 451 24.54 -29.95 -11.54
CA ASN A 451 25.37 -31.15 -11.73
C ASN A 451 24.85 -32.41 -10.99
N GLY A 452 23.74 -32.30 -10.25
CA GLY A 452 23.08 -33.43 -9.64
C GLY A 452 23.57 -33.88 -8.28
N GLY A 453 24.59 -33.29 -7.71
CA GLY A 453 25.04 -33.59 -6.36
C GLY A 453 24.08 -32.97 -5.34
N GLY A 454 23.47 -33.78 -4.49
CA GLY A 454 22.89 -33.30 -3.23
C GLY A 454 24.03 -33.12 -2.25
N PHE A 455 24.36 -31.91 -1.88
CA PHE A 455 25.57 -31.65 -1.09
C PHE A 455 25.33 -31.80 0.40
N ASP A 456 24.15 -31.40 0.89
CA ASP A 456 23.88 -31.39 2.32
C ASP A 456 22.47 -31.87 2.65
N ARG A 457 22.33 -32.48 3.83
CA ARG A 457 21.06 -32.94 4.39
C ARG A 457 20.87 -32.27 5.73
N PHE A 458 19.73 -31.64 5.90
CA PHE A 458 19.39 -30.94 7.13
C PHE A 458 18.08 -31.47 7.67
N VAL A 459 18.11 -32.00 8.90
CA VAL A 459 16.87 -32.43 9.59
C VAL A 459 16.12 -31.19 10.05
N VAL A 460 14.91 -30.98 9.55
CA VAL A 460 14.10 -29.79 9.85
C VAL A 460 12.92 -30.06 10.80
N GLY A 461 12.69 -31.32 11.17
CA GLY A 461 11.70 -31.69 12.19
C GLY A 461 10.96 -32.98 11.88
N ALA A 462 9.94 -33.30 12.70
CA ALA A 462 9.04 -34.42 12.48
C ALA A 462 8.10 -34.13 11.31
N ALA A 463 7.76 -35.17 10.53
CA ALA A 463 6.86 -35.07 9.38
C ALA A 463 5.37 -35.10 9.75
N GLU A 464 5.06 -35.50 10.99
CA GLU A 464 3.68 -35.68 11.45
C GLU A 464 2.92 -34.35 11.41
N GLY A 465 1.75 -34.34 10.79
CA GLY A 465 0.85 -33.18 10.69
C GLY A 465 1.37 -32.06 9.79
N VAL A 466 2.54 -32.19 9.16
CA VAL A 466 3.06 -31.10 8.28
C VAL A 466 2.37 -31.14 6.92
N SER A 467 1.71 -30.04 6.57
CA SER A 467 0.92 -29.86 5.35
C SER A 467 1.58 -28.97 4.31
N GLN A 468 2.43 -28.03 4.71
CA GLN A 468 3.09 -27.10 3.81
C GLN A 468 4.51 -26.77 4.27
N VAL A 469 5.38 -26.52 3.31
CA VAL A 469 6.76 -26.10 3.54
C VAL A 469 7.04 -24.85 2.72
N LEU A 470 7.53 -23.81 3.36
CA LEU A 470 8.04 -22.60 2.72
C LEU A 470 9.57 -22.55 2.86
N ILE A 471 10.26 -22.20 1.78
CA ILE A 471 11.73 -22.19 1.72
C ILE A 471 12.17 -20.78 1.33
N ALA A 472 13.06 -20.18 2.10
CA ALA A 472 13.64 -18.89 1.78
C ALA A 472 14.78 -19.03 0.77
N ALA A 473 14.90 -18.07 -0.14
CA ALA A 473 16.08 -17.96 -1.01
C ALA A 473 17.27 -17.37 -0.26
N GLY A 474 18.47 -17.74 -0.68
CA GLY A 474 19.69 -17.12 -0.20
C GLY A 474 20.92 -18.02 -0.21
N PHE A 475 22.04 -17.34 -0.16
CA PHE A 475 23.38 -17.92 -0.25
C PHE A 475 23.73 -18.91 0.89
N ALA A 476 23.02 -18.83 2.03
CA ALA A 476 23.25 -19.74 3.15
C ALA A 476 23.15 -21.21 2.78
N TRP A 477 22.29 -21.56 1.83
CA TRP A 477 22.11 -22.94 1.38
C TRP A 477 23.34 -23.57 0.68
N ARG A 478 24.34 -22.77 0.33
CA ARG A 478 25.61 -23.29 -0.23
C ARG A 478 26.59 -23.72 0.85
N HIS A 479 26.50 -23.15 2.02
CA HIS A 479 27.49 -23.30 3.09
C HIS A 479 26.92 -23.91 4.36
N GLY A 480 25.63 -24.18 4.37
CA GLY A 480 24.93 -24.72 5.52
C GLY A 480 23.41 -24.66 5.37
N PHE A 481 22.72 -24.62 6.48
CA PHE A 481 21.28 -24.51 6.51
C PHE A 481 20.85 -23.07 6.16
N GLY A 482 19.88 -22.93 5.26
CA GLY A 482 19.20 -21.66 5.00
C GLY A 482 18.03 -21.44 5.97
N ALA A 483 16.91 -20.95 5.46
CA ALA A 483 15.70 -20.80 6.28
C ALA A 483 14.50 -21.51 5.65
N CYS A 484 13.68 -22.15 6.48
CA CYS A 484 12.42 -22.73 6.08
C CYS A 484 11.36 -22.59 7.16
N ALA A 485 10.08 -22.66 6.78
CA ALA A 485 8.96 -22.71 7.69
C ALA A 485 8.07 -23.91 7.37
N LEU A 486 7.62 -24.60 8.41
CA LEU A 486 6.80 -25.80 8.34
C LEU A 486 5.42 -25.51 8.93
N LEU A 487 4.37 -25.65 8.14
CA LEU A 487 2.99 -25.58 8.64
C LEU A 487 2.58 -26.93 9.19
N THR A 488 2.27 -26.98 10.47
CA THR A 488 1.74 -28.17 11.15
C THR A 488 0.26 -27.96 11.46
N VAL A 489 -0.55 -28.93 11.10
CA VAL A 489 -1.99 -28.94 11.38
C VAL A 489 -2.26 -30.05 12.38
N ASN A 490 -2.55 -29.69 13.65
CA ASN A 490 -2.85 -30.62 14.72
C ASN A 490 -4.24 -30.32 15.27
N ASN A 491 -5.14 -31.29 15.19
CA ASN A 491 -6.51 -31.18 15.71
C ASN A 491 -7.26 -29.92 15.25
N GLY A 492 -7.03 -29.49 14.00
CA GLY A 492 -7.64 -28.29 13.43
C GLY A 492 -6.95 -26.96 13.81
N SER A 493 -5.91 -27.00 14.64
CA SER A 493 -5.07 -25.84 14.94
C SER A 493 -3.87 -25.81 14.02
N GLU A 494 -3.66 -24.66 13.37
CA GLU A 494 -2.55 -24.41 12.46
C GLU A 494 -1.43 -23.67 13.20
N SER A 495 -0.21 -24.17 13.10
CA SER A 495 0.98 -23.48 13.62
C SER A 495 2.16 -23.61 12.66
N TRP A 496 2.92 -22.52 12.54
CA TRP A 496 4.14 -22.50 11.76
C TRP A 496 5.37 -22.63 12.66
N ARG A 497 6.31 -23.48 12.26
CA ARG A 497 7.63 -23.56 12.88
C ARG A 497 8.64 -22.94 11.92
N LEU A 498 9.22 -21.82 12.30
CA LEU A 498 10.26 -21.13 11.53
C LEU A 498 11.64 -21.59 11.99
N LEU A 499 12.45 -22.06 11.06
CA LEU A 499 13.86 -22.41 11.26
C LEU A 499 14.72 -21.41 10.46
N THR A 500 15.73 -20.87 11.13
CA THR A 500 16.69 -19.94 10.53
C THR A 500 18.14 -20.46 10.70
N PRO A 501 19.11 -19.97 9.95
CA PRO A 501 20.51 -20.37 10.13
C PRO A 501 21.01 -20.19 11.56
N ALA A 502 20.60 -19.13 12.22
CA ALA A 502 21.02 -18.82 13.59
C ALA A 502 20.44 -19.75 14.63
N SER A 503 19.25 -20.33 14.38
CA SER A 503 18.56 -21.19 15.35
C SER A 503 18.70 -22.68 15.07
N TYR A 504 19.07 -23.06 13.83
CA TYR A 504 19.18 -24.46 13.43
C TYR A 504 20.10 -25.28 14.37
N PRO A 505 19.70 -26.49 14.80
CA PRO A 505 18.55 -27.30 14.36
C PRO A 505 17.24 -27.05 15.10
N ALA A 506 17.19 -26.17 16.08
CA ALA A 506 15.97 -25.84 16.80
C ALA A 506 15.09 -24.84 16.02
N PRO A 507 13.77 -24.86 16.18
CA PRO A 507 12.93 -23.80 15.64
C PRO A 507 13.26 -22.45 16.27
N HIS A 508 13.41 -21.43 15.44
CA HIS A 508 13.62 -20.05 15.90
C HIS A 508 12.37 -19.52 16.61
N GLU A 509 11.23 -19.77 15.98
CA GLU A 509 9.93 -19.25 16.44
C GLU A 509 8.81 -20.23 16.09
N GLN A 510 7.83 -20.35 16.98
CA GLN A 510 6.56 -20.98 16.71
C GLN A 510 5.49 -19.92 16.54
N ILE A 511 4.91 -19.84 15.35
CA ILE A 511 3.99 -18.78 14.94
C ILE A 511 2.58 -19.36 14.87
N SER A 512 1.67 -18.81 15.65
CA SER A 512 0.23 -19.08 15.56
C SER A 512 -0.43 -17.87 14.89
N LEU A 513 -0.93 -18.07 13.67
CA LEU A 513 -1.64 -17.03 12.94
C LEU A 513 -3.11 -16.99 13.35
N ALA A 514 -3.73 -15.82 13.27
CA ALA A 514 -5.17 -15.71 13.40
C ALA A 514 -5.89 -16.55 12.31
N PRO A 515 -7.10 -17.09 12.59
CA PRO A 515 -7.80 -17.93 11.63
C PRO A 515 -7.97 -17.30 10.25
N GLY A 516 -7.71 -18.09 9.21
CA GLY A 516 -7.83 -17.68 7.82
C GLY A 516 -6.61 -17.00 7.20
N TRP A 517 -5.60 -16.63 7.98
CA TRP A 517 -4.33 -16.16 7.44
C TRP A 517 -3.51 -17.30 6.84
N ARG A 518 -2.91 -17.07 5.66
CA ARG A 518 -2.15 -18.09 4.93
C ARG A 518 -0.73 -17.62 4.66
N GLY A 519 0.26 -18.49 4.90
CA GLY A 519 1.64 -18.26 4.52
C GLY A 519 1.84 -18.43 3.01
N LEU A 520 2.41 -17.42 2.35
CA LEU A 520 2.70 -17.45 0.91
C LEU A 520 4.17 -17.66 0.59
N GLY A 521 5.07 -17.26 1.47
CA GLY A 521 6.50 -17.38 1.25
C GLY A 521 7.33 -16.81 2.38
N LEU A 522 8.64 -17.02 2.30
CA LEU A 522 9.62 -16.47 3.23
C LEU A 522 10.51 -15.44 2.54
N VAL A 523 10.65 -14.30 3.18
CA VAL A 523 11.49 -13.19 2.74
C VAL A 523 12.66 -13.08 3.71
N ARG A 524 13.88 -13.29 3.20
CA ARG A 524 15.09 -13.13 3.97
C ARG A 524 15.66 -11.73 3.78
N LYS A 525 16.01 -11.09 4.89
CA LYS A 525 16.79 -9.86 4.93
C LYS A 525 17.94 -10.07 5.92
N ASP A 526 19.17 -10.12 5.41
CA ASP A 526 20.37 -10.45 6.18
C ASP A 526 20.22 -11.79 6.92
N GLU A 527 20.33 -11.79 8.24
CA GLU A 527 20.14 -12.98 9.08
C GLU A 527 18.69 -13.20 9.52
N SER A 528 17.83 -12.20 9.33
CA SER A 528 16.41 -12.27 9.71
C SER A 528 15.53 -12.86 8.60
N CYS A 529 14.41 -13.47 8.99
CA CYS A 529 13.45 -14.05 8.08
C CYS A 529 12.04 -13.62 8.45
N SER A 530 11.30 -13.12 7.48
CA SER A 530 9.91 -12.69 7.63
C SER A 530 8.99 -13.56 6.80
N MET A 531 7.78 -13.82 7.29
CA MET A 531 6.78 -14.60 6.56
C MET A 531 5.80 -13.66 5.84
N LEU A 532 5.65 -13.85 4.53
CA LEU A 532 4.65 -13.17 3.72
C LEU A 532 3.30 -13.88 3.89
N LEU A 533 2.27 -13.11 4.23
CA LEU A 533 0.93 -13.59 4.55
C LEU A 533 -0.12 -13.02 3.61
N MET A 534 -1.21 -13.79 3.43
CA MET A 534 -2.46 -13.32 2.83
C MET A 534 -3.58 -13.47 3.87
N GLY A 535 -4.40 -12.43 4.01
CA GLY A 535 -5.51 -12.37 4.96
C GLY A 535 -6.72 -13.23 4.57
N PRO A 536 -7.64 -13.45 5.52
CA PRO A 536 -8.86 -14.23 5.31
C PRO A 536 -9.80 -13.62 4.28
N ASP A 537 -9.75 -12.32 4.07
CA ASP A 537 -10.48 -11.55 3.05
C ASP A 537 -9.99 -11.83 1.62
N GLN A 538 -8.87 -12.53 1.46
CA GLN A 538 -8.17 -12.74 0.18
C GLN A 538 -7.82 -11.43 -0.54
N GLN A 539 -7.72 -10.34 0.18
CA GLN A 539 -7.39 -9.01 -0.34
C GLN A 539 -6.19 -8.40 0.35
N THR A 540 -6.00 -8.66 1.63
CA THR A 540 -4.95 -8.04 2.45
C THR A 540 -3.69 -8.89 2.46
N PHE A 541 -2.54 -8.25 2.19
CA PHE A 541 -1.21 -8.86 2.27
C PHE A 541 -0.41 -8.23 3.40
N ALA A 542 0.26 -9.05 4.18
CA ALA A 542 1.03 -8.61 5.34
C ALA A 542 2.37 -9.34 5.44
N LEU A 543 3.29 -8.76 6.18
CA LEU A 543 4.55 -9.36 6.56
C LEU A 543 4.55 -9.61 8.07
N TYR A 544 4.84 -10.84 8.46
CA TYR A 544 5.01 -11.22 9.86
C TYR A 544 6.50 -11.27 10.18
N PHE A 545 6.91 -10.61 11.26
CA PHE A 545 8.26 -10.59 11.76
C PHE A 545 8.25 -10.43 13.29
N GLU A 546 8.89 -11.35 14.02
CA GLU A 546 9.07 -11.31 15.49
C GLU A 546 7.79 -10.93 16.27
N GLY A 547 6.73 -11.67 16.06
CA GLY A 547 5.45 -11.44 16.75
C GLY A 547 4.64 -10.25 16.25
N ARG A 548 5.13 -9.50 15.27
CA ARG A 548 4.44 -8.33 14.69
C ARG A 548 3.98 -8.61 13.27
N GLN A 549 2.77 -8.20 12.98
CA GLN A 549 2.20 -8.28 11.64
C GLN A 549 2.03 -6.88 11.07
N GLU A 550 2.66 -6.63 9.93
CA GLU A 550 2.60 -5.35 9.22
C GLU A 550 1.89 -5.53 7.89
N VAL A 551 0.83 -4.76 7.65
CA VAL A 551 0.10 -4.77 6.37
C VAL A 551 0.96 -4.08 5.31
N LEU A 552 1.15 -4.77 4.18
CA LEU A 552 1.90 -4.26 3.04
C LEU A 552 1.01 -3.50 2.06
N PHE A 553 -0.10 -4.11 1.64
CA PHE A 553 -1.10 -3.51 0.76
C PHE A 553 -2.38 -4.36 0.77
N SER A 554 -3.45 -3.80 0.21
CA SER A 554 -4.70 -4.51 -0.05
C SER A 554 -5.13 -4.33 -1.50
N THR A 555 -5.84 -5.32 -2.04
CA THR A 555 -6.39 -5.29 -3.40
C THR A 555 -7.85 -4.86 -3.40
N SER A 556 -8.30 -4.24 -4.49
CA SER A 556 -9.70 -3.80 -4.65
C SER A 556 -10.70 -4.96 -4.82
N HIS A 557 -10.21 -6.13 -5.26
CA HIS A 557 -11.01 -7.33 -5.50
C HIS A 557 -10.31 -8.55 -4.91
N PRO A 558 -11.05 -9.60 -4.53
CA PRO A 558 -10.45 -10.82 -4.01
C PRO A 558 -9.44 -11.43 -4.98
N VAL A 559 -8.33 -11.87 -4.45
CA VAL A 559 -7.25 -12.52 -5.19
C VAL A 559 -7.63 -13.99 -5.44
N VAL A 560 -7.62 -14.39 -6.70
CA VAL A 560 -7.92 -15.76 -7.11
C VAL A 560 -6.65 -16.61 -7.14
N LYS A 561 -5.55 -16.04 -7.61
CA LYS A 561 -4.25 -16.71 -7.70
C LYS A 561 -3.13 -15.77 -7.32
N SER A 562 -2.16 -16.33 -6.61
CA SER A 562 -0.93 -15.61 -6.24
C SER A 562 0.29 -16.49 -6.44
N SER A 563 1.44 -15.88 -6.63
CA SER A 563 2.72 -16.54 -6.58
C SER A 563 3.80 -15.61 -5.99
N PHE A 564 4.71 -16.20 -5.26
CA PHE A 564 5.84 -15.49 -4.68
C PHE A 564 7.15 -16.10 -5.17
N CYS A 565 8.07 -15.25 -5.61
CA CYS A 565 9.41 -15.68 -6.00
C CYS A 565 10.41 -15.31 -4.88
N PRO A 566 10.94 -16.27 -4.12
CA PRO A 566 11.81 -15.98 -2.99
C PRO A 566 13.14 -15.32 -3.40
N ILE A 567 13.64 -15.58 -4.62
CA ILE A 567 14.89 -14.98 -5.12
C ILE A 567 14.71 -13.49 -5.41
N SER A 568 13.69 -13.12 -6.19
CA SER A 568 13.46 -11.71 -6.53
C SER A 568 12.75 -10.94 -5.42
N GLY A 569 12.10 -11.62 -4.47
CA GLY A 569 11.26 -11.00 -3.44
C GLY A 569 10.01 -10.36 -4.02
N LEU A 570 9.55 -10.79 -5.20
CA LEU A 570 8.34 -10.30 -5.84
C LEU A 570 7.15 -11.21 -5.53
N LEU A 571 6.03 -10.58 -5.21
CA LEU A 571 4.72 -11.18 -5.13
C LEU A 571 3.91 -10.74 -6.34
N ALA A 572 3.38 -11.69 -7.12
CA ALA A 572 2.42 -11.43 -8.19
C ALA A 572 1.05 -11.98 -7.78
N VAL A 573 0.03 -11.16 -7.88
CA VAL A 573 -1.35 -11.52 -7.55
C VAL A 573 -2.27 -11.24 -8.73
N LEU A 574 -3.23 -12.12 -8.94
CA LEU A 574 -4.25 -12.00 -9.96
C LEU A 574 -5.62 -11.98 -9.29
N THR A 575 -6.33 -10.87 -9.44
CA THR A 575 -7.66 -10.69 -8.85
C THR A 575 -8.76 -11.30 -9.73
N GLY A 576 -9.95 -11.49 -9.16
CA GLY A 576 -11.14 -11.92 -9.90
C GLY A 576 -11.54 -10.99 -11.04
N ALA A 577 -11.19 -9.71 -10.96
CA ALA A 577 -11.37 -8.72 -12.02
C ALA A 577 -10.29 -8.77 -13.13
N ARG A 578 -9.42 -9.79 -13.13
CA ARG A 578 -8.26 -9.93 -14.01
C ARG A 578 -7.26 -8.78 -13.92
N GLU A 579 -7.13 -8.22 -12.76
CA GLU A 579 -6.09 -7.25 -12.45
C GLU A 579 -4.84 -8.00 -11.97
N LEU A 580 -3.72 -7.77 -12.64
CA LEU A 580 -2.41 -8.25 -12.23
C LEU A 580 -1.70 -7.16 -11.45
N LEU A 581 -1.35 -7.47 -10.20
CA LEU A 581 -0.50 -6.63 -9.37
C LEU A 581 0.81 -7.36 -9.10
N VAL A 582 1.92 -6.65 -9.22
CA VAL A 582 3.25 -7.17 -8.87
C VAL A 582 3.88 -6.26 -7.84
N TYR A 583 4.09 -6.79 -6.65
CA TYR A 583 4.61 -6.06 -5.50
C TYR A 583 6.01 -6.55 -5.11
N SER A 584 6.94 -5.65 -4.90
CA SER A 584 8.27 -5.96 -4.36
C SER A 584 8.22 -5.91 -2.83
N VAL A 585 8.28 -7.08 -2.19
CA VAL A 585 8.25 -7.17 -0.72
C VAL A 585 9.52 -6.58 -0.12
N ARG A 586 10.68 -6.74 -0.77
CA ARG A 586 11.94 -6.17 -0.30
C ARG A 586 12.00 -4.66 -0.39
N GLN A 587 11.46 -4.07 -1.47
CA GLN A 587 11.44 -2.61 -1.70
C GLN A 587 10.16 -1.97 -1.14
N ARG A 588 9.19 -2.79 -0.68
CA ARG A 588 7.88 -2.33 -0.20
C ARG A 588 7.15 -1.43 -1.21
N LYS A 589 7.21 -1.80 -2.49
CA LYS A 589 6.73 -0.97 -3.59
C LYS A 589 5.95 -1.78 -4.63
N MET A 590 4.83 -1.23 -5.11
CA MET A 590 4.12 -1.76 -6.25
C MET A 590 4.95 -1.53 -7.53
N ARG A 591 5.27 -2.62 -8.24
CA ARG A 591 6.07 -2.60 -9.47
C ARG A 591 5.21 -2.51 -10.72
N LEU A 592 4.02 -3.13 -10.68
CA LEU A 592 3.10 -3.17 -11.81
C LEU A 592 1.67 -3.32 -11.31
N GLN A 593 0.74 -2.61 -11.95
CA GLN A 593 -0.70 -2.84 -11.89
C GLN A 593 -1.22 -2.76 -13.32
N LEU A 594 -1.86 -3.83 -13.79
CA LEU A 594 -2.28 -3.96 -15.17
C LEU A 594 -3.58 -4.77 -15.28
N PHE A 595 -4.54 -4.28 -16.06
CA PHE A 595 -5.75 -5.03 -16.38
C PHE A 595 -5.52 -5.97 -17.57
N CYS A 596 -5.87 -7.25 -17.42
CA CYS A 596 -5.71 -8.30 -18.42
C CYS A 596 -7.05 -8.67 -19.06
N ASN A 597 -7.70 -7.69 -19.69
CA ASN A 597 -9.09 -7.78 -20.18
C ASN A 597 -9.25 -7.59 -21.70
N LEU A 598 -8.18 -7.29 -22.45
CA LEU A 598 -8.29 -7.14 -23.92
C LEU A 598 -8.80 -8.42 -24.55
N ALA A 599 -9.92 -8.29 -25.27
CA ALA A 599 -10.40 -9.37 -26.15
C ALA A 599 -9.29 -9.75 -27.16
N PRO A 600 -9.18 -11.03 -27.55
CA PRO A 600 -8.28 -11.40 -28.64
C PRO A 600 -8.69 -10.59 -29.88
N GLU A 601 -7.73 -9.87 -30.47
CA GLU A 601 -7.90 -9.35 -31.82
C GLU A 601 -8.32 -10.53 -32.68
N LYS A 602 -9.50 -10.45 -33.30
CA LYS A 602 -9.84 -11.34 -34.41
C LYS A 602 -8.74 -11.12 -35.43
N ASP A 603 -7.94 -12.15 -35.68
CA ASP A 603 -6.99 -12.13 -36.75
C ASP A 603 -7.70 -11.49 -37.96
N ALA A 604 -7.20 -10.37 -38.43
CA ALA A 604 -7.53 -9.86 -39.74
C ALA A 604 -6.99 -10.92 -40.70
N ALA A 605 -7.83 -11.92 -40.96
CA ALA A 605 -7.55 -12.99 -41.90
C ALA A 605 -7.57 -12.34 -43.28
N HIS A 606 -6.42 -12.39 -43.90
CA HIS A 606 -6.21 -12.39 -45.34
C HIS A 606 -7.12 -11.47 -46.17
N ALA A 607 -6.58 -10.33 -46.56
CA ALA A 607 -6.75 -9.78 -47.90
C ALA A 607 -5.38 -9.67 -48.56
#